data_1ead337a689a26d0d3208dd17c7e58f5
#
_entry.id   1ead337a689a26d0d3208dd17c7e58f5
#
_cell.length_a   1.000
_cell.length_b   1.000
_cell.length_c   1.000
_cell.angle_alpha   90.00
_cell.angle_beta   90.00
_cell.angle_gamma   90.00
#
_symmetry.space_group_name_H-M   'P 1'
#
loop_
_entity.id
_entity.type
_entity.pdbx_description
1 polymer ?
#
loop_
_entity_poly.entity_id
_entity_poly.type
_entity_poly.pdbx_seq_one_letter_code
_entity_poly.pdbx_strand_id
1 'polypeptide(L)'
;MFNQSHGGLYLNGSWQAGLGPHFTSIDPASDEVVFAAHAATGAQVEQAVAAARAAFPAWAKTSRAERITILEAYSRALQARGPAIAEAISRDMGKALWESTAEVGAMVGKVAISVRAYEERTGVKSEAAAFGRTALDHRPWGVMAVLGPFNFPGHLPNGHIVPALLAGNTVVFKPSELAPSAAVLMVAAFEEAGLPPGVLNVVMGARDTGAALLAASGIDGVLFTGSATTGTAIHRMFGGRPEVILALEMGGNNPLIIWDPAEIEAAADLIVHSAFITSGQRCSCARRLILPEGRFGDQVLEATQARIERMVLAPWNAETAPFMGPVIHAGQATRVAHFEAELQALGGKSLVKAQIGVEGPAFVRPGMIDMTHAQEAEDEELFAPFAQVFRVKTFEQAIERANATRFGLSSGLVSDDAALWEQATLNLRAGLINWNRPTTGASSALPFGGPGLSGDGRPSAYYAADYCAFPVAKQEADRAERLSAPGL
;
A
#
# COMPACT_ATOMS: atom_id res chain seq x y z
N MET A 1 -25.09 -10.37 -1.85
CA MET A 1 -24.98 -9.77 -0.51
C MET A 1 -24.08 -10.67 0.30
N PHE A 2 -22.89 -10.20 0.65
CA PHE A 2 -22.08 -10.87 1.67
C PHE A 2 -22.91 -10.86 2.95
N ASN A 3 -23.10 -12.04 3.52
CA ASN A 3 -24.10 -12.31 4.53
C ASN A 3 -23.95 -11.36 5.74
N GLN A 4 -24.96 -10.54 6.03
CA GLN A 4 -25.06 -9.61 7.17
C GLN A 4 -24.93 -10.30 8.55
N SER A 5 -24.73 -11.63 8.58
CA SER A 5 -24.67 -12.43 9.80
C SER A 5 -23.45 -12.20 10.69
N HIS A 6 -22.44 -11.44 10.22
CA HIS A 6 -21.15 -11.32 10.93
C HIS A 6 -20.94 -10.00 11.68
N GLY A 7 -21.95 -9.14 11.82
CA GLY A 7 -21.92 -7.99 12.73
C GLY A 7 -20.89 -6.87 12.47
N GLY A 8 -19.93 -7.06 11.60
CA GLY A 8 -18.95 -6.07 11.17
C GLY A 8 -17.67 -5.96 12.01
N LEU A 9 -17.65 -6.35 13.29
CA LEU A 9 -16.45 -6.37 14.13
C LEU A 9 -16.03 -7.80 14.46
N TYR A 10 -14.71 -8.04 14.52
CA TYR A 10 -14.18 -9.31 14.99
C TYR A 10 -13.30 -9.09 16.21
N LEU A 11 -13.79 -9.43 17.38
CA LEU A 11 -13.13 -9.18 18.66
C LEU A 11 -12.97 -10.48 19.44
N ASN A 12 -11.74 -10.77 19.86
CA ASN A 12 -11.40 -11.92 20.70
C ASN A 12 -11.97 -13.26 20.17
N GLY A 13 -11.86 -13.48 18.85
CA GLY A 13 -12.34 -14.72 18.22
C GLY A 13 -13.84 -14.77 17.96
N SER A 14 -14.56 -13.65 18.05
CA SER A 14 -16.01 -13.62 17.84
C SER A 14 -16.46 -12.42 17.03
N TRP A 15 -17.41 -12.64 16.12
CA TRP A 15 -18.05 -11.59 15.37
C TRP A 15 -19.08 -10.84 16.24
N GLN A 16 -19.10 -9.51 16.14
CA GLN A 16 -19.96 -8.63 16.93
C GLN A 16 -20.49 -7.49 16.07
N ALA A 17 -21.67 -6.98 16.44
CA ALA A 17 -22.18 -5.75 15.84
C ALA A 17 -21.42 -4.51 16.37
N GLY A 18 -21.12 -3.56 15.49
CA GLY A 18 -20.75 -2.22 15.91
C GLY A 18 -21.90 -1.53 16.61
N LEU A 19 -21.58 -0.63 17.52
CA LEU A 19 -22.55 0.18 18.29
C LEU A 19 -22.48 1.68 17.93
N GLY A 20 -21.63 2.04 16.97
CA GLY A 20 -21.47 3.41 16.47
C GLY A 20 -22.36 3.70 15.27
N PRO A 21 -22.08 4.78 14.52
CA PRO A 21 -22.85 5.17 13.35
C PRO A 21 -22.90 4.08 12.28
N HIS A 22 -24.00 4.02 11.55
CA HIS A 22 -24.14 3.16 10.39
C HIS A 22 -23.25 3.69 9.24
N PHE A 23 -22.62 2.78 8.50
CA PHE A 23 -21.90 3.09 7.27
C PHE A 23 -22.14 2.01 6.21
N THR A 24 -21.93 2.39 4.95
CA THR A 24 -22.08 1.50 3.79
C THR A 24 -20.86 1.63 2.89
N SER A 25 -20.44 0.53 2.25
CA SER A 25 -19.63 0.53 1.05
C SER A 25 -20.56 0.31 -0.15
N ILE A 26 -20.30 1.00 -1.25
CA ILE A 26 -21.08 0.92 -2.49
C ILE A 26 -20.18 0.46 -3.64
N ASP A 27 -20.73 -0.28 -4.57
CA ASP A 27 -20.08 -0.53 -5.86
C ASP A 27 -20.05 0.78 -6.66
N PRO A 28 -18.88 1.35 -6.95
CA PRO A 28 -18.78 2.64 -7.63
C PRO A 28 -19.23 2.61 -9.09
N ALA A 29 -19.47 1.42 -9.67
CA ALA A 29 -19.98 1.27 -11.01
C ALA A 29 -21.52 1.31 -11.07
N SER A 30 -22.20 0.82 -10.02
CA SER A 30 -23.66 0.65 -10.01
C SER A 30 -24.38 1.43 -8.91
N ASP A 31 -23.65 2.05 -7.99
CA ASP A 31 -24.17 2.66 -6.75
C ASP A 31 -24.94 1.67 -5.83
N GLU A 32 -24.82 0.37 -6.08
CA GLU A 32 -25.41 -0.66 -5.21
C GLU A 32 -24.67 -0.78 -3.89
N VAL A 33 -25.39 -0.95 -2.78
CA VAL A 33 -24.79 -1.22 -1.48
C VAL A 33 -24.20 -2.63 -1.48
N VAL A 34 -22.88 -2.71 -1.33
CA VAL A 34 -22.10 -3.97 -1.25
C VAL A 34 -21.99 -4.46 0.19
N PHE A 35 -21.73 -3.52 1.10
CA PHE A 35 -21.54 -3.80 2.51
C PHE A 35 -22.26 -2.77 3.37
N ALA A 36 -22.83 -3.21 4.48
CA ALA A 36 -23.48 -2.33 5.46
C ALA A 36 -23.20 -2.84 6.87
N ALA A 37 -22.79 -1.96 7.76
CA ALA A 37 -22.54 -2.27 9.17
C ALA A 37 -22.63 -1.01 10.04
N HIS A 38 -22.58 -1.22 11.36
CA HIS A 38 -22.33 -0.16 12.31
C HIS A 38 -20.85 -0.07 12.65
N ALA A 39 -20.31 1.13 12.75
CA ALA A 39 -18.93 1.38 13.13
C ALA A 39 -18.66 0.96 14.57
N ALA A 40 -17.40 0.66 14.89
CA ALA A 40 -16.97 0.47 16.26
C ALA A 40 -17.06 1.80 17.03
N THR A 41 -17.59 1.75 18.25
CA THR A 41 -17.43 2.87 19.23
C THR A 41 -16.02 2.88 19.81
N GLY A 42 -15.61 4.00 20.43
CA GLY A 42 -14.34 4.07 21.17
C GLY A 42 -14.21 2.95 22.22
N ALA A 43 -15.29 2.61 22.92
CA ALA A 43 -15.29 1.51 23.89
C ALA A 43 -15.03 0.14 23.25
N GLN A 44 -15.58 -0.12 22.06
CA GLN A 44 -15.31 -1.37 21.32
C GLN A 44 -13.88 -1.41 20.75
N VAL A 45 -13.33 -0.26 20.37
CA VAL A 45 -11.91 -0.16 19.98
C VAL A 45 -11.00 -0.47 21.17
N GLU A 46 -11.26 0.07 22.35
CA GLU A 46 -10.52 -0.25 23.58
C GLU A 46 -10.65 -1.74 23.93
N GLN A 47 -11.82 -2.36 23.76
CA GLN A 47 -12.00 -3.81 23.93
C GLN A 47 -11.14 -4.62 22.96
N ALA A 48 -11.04 -4.19 21.69
CA ALA A 48 -10.18 -4.85 20.69
C ALA A 48 -8.70 -4.79 21.10
N VAL A 49 -8.23 -3.61 21.54
CA VAL A 49 -6.85 -3.41 21.99
C VAL A 49 -6.58 -4.22 23.28
N ALA A 50 -7.52 -4.24 24.23
CA ALA A 50 -7.40 -5.05 25.44
C ALA A 50 -7.35 -6.56 25.14
N ALA A 51 -8.18 -7.06 24.21
CA ALA A 51 -8.14 -8.44 23.75
C ALA A 51 -6.79 -8.81 23.12
N ALA A 52 -6.27 -7.93 22.23
CA ALA A 52 -4.97 -8.10 21.61
C ALA A 52 -3.84 -8.11 22.67
N ARG A 53 -3.89 -7.22 23.65
CA ARG A 53 -2.93 -7.14 24.75
C ARG A 53 -2.96 -8.39 25.63
N ALA A 54 -4.14 -8.93 25.92
CA ALA A 54 -4.31 -10.16 26.70
C ALA A 54 -3.78 -11.39 25.96
N ALA A 55 -3.95 -11.48 24.65
CA ALA A 55 -3.48 -12.59 23.83
C ALA A 55 -1.95 -12.55 23.57
N PHE A 56 -1.34 -11.37 23.61
CA PHE A 56 0.06 -11.14 23.24
C PHE A 56 1.05 -12.06 23.97
N PRO A 57 1.05 -12.21 25.31
CA PRO A 57 2.04 -13.01 26.02
C PRO A 57 2.06 -14.49 25.62
N ALA A 58 0.91 -15.08 25.33
CA ALA A 58 0.79 -16.43 24.86
C ALA A 58 1.27 -16.56 23.41
N TRP A 59 0.83 -15.68 22.54
CA TRP A 59 1.22 -15.67 21.12
C TRP A 59 2.71 -15.42 20.93
N ALA A 60 3.31 -14.49 21.67
CA ALA A 60 4.74 -14.22 21.64
C ALA A 60 5.60 -15.41 22.07
N LYS A 61 5.07 -16.29 22.93
CA LYS A 61 5.73 -17.53 23.38
C LYS A 61 5.50 -18.71 22.43
N THR A 62 4.49 -18.66 21.55
CA THR A 62 4.26 -19.69 20.54
C THR A 62 5.51 -19.83 19.68
N SER A 63 5.92 -21.04 19.40
CA SER A 63 7.13 -21.29 18.62
C SER A 63 6.98 -20.70 17.20
N ARG A 64 8.10 -20.31 16.61
CA ARG A 64 8.13 -19.82 15.23
C ARG A 64 7.53 -20.83 14.25
N ALA A 65 7.84 -22.11 14.42
CA ALA A 65 7.33 -23.17 13.56
C ALA A 65 5.79 -23.28 13.63
N GLU A 66 5.21 -23.16 14.80
CA GLU A 66 3.74 -23.17 14.97
C GLU A 66 3.11 -21.94 14.31
N ARG A 67 3.68 -20.73 14.48
CA ARG A 67 3.19 -19.54 13.81
C ARG A 67 3.27 -19.67 12.27
N ILE A 68 4.35 -20.24 11.73
CA ILE A 68 4.48 -20.53 10.29
C ILE A 68 3.39 -21.51 9.86
N THR A 69 3.15 -22.60 10.59
CA THR A 69 2.12 -23.59 10.25
C THR A 69 0.72 -22.94 10.15
N ILE A 70 0.36 -22.07 11.10
CA ILE A 70 -0.92 -21.34 11.08
C ILE A 70 -0.98 -20.39 9.87
N LEU A 71 0.09 -19.63 9.59
CA LEU A 71 0.13 -18.70 8.46
C LEU A 71 0.11 -19.41 7.10
N GLU A 72 0.72 -20.59 6.99
CA GLU A 72 0.62 -21.42 5.78
C GLU A 72 -0.81 -21.97 5.60
N ALA A 73 -1.48 -22.36 6.69
CA ALA A 73 -2.90 -22.74 6.64
C ALA A 73 -3.77 -21.54 6.19
N TYR A 74 -3.49 -20.34 6.70
CA TYR A 74 -4.12 -19.10 6.24
C TYR A 74 -3.90 -18.85 4.73
N SER A 75 -2.68 -19.03 4.24
CA SER A 75 -2.38 -18.89 2.80
C SER A 75 -3.22 -19.87 1.95
N ARG A 76 -3.36 -21.13 2.38
CA ARG A 76 -4.22 -22.12 1.70
C ARG A 76 -5.70 -21.73 1.75
N ALA A 77 -6.17 -21.22 2.89
CA ALA A 77 -7.56 -20.75 3.05
C ALA A 77 -7.85 -19.53 2.17
N LEU A 78 -6.89 -18.59 2.03
CA LEU A 78 -6.99 -17.48 1.07
C LEU A 78 -7.08 -17.97 -0.37
N GLN A 79 -6.24 -18.94 -0.74
CA GLN A 79 -6.24 -19.51 -2.09
C GLN A 79 -7.59 -20.17 -2.41
N ALA A 80 -8.15 -20.94 -1.48
CA ALA A 80 -9.46 -21.58 -1.64
C ALA A 80 -10.59 -20.56 -1.78
N ARG A 81 -10.51 -19.41 -1.14
CA ARG A 81 -11.48 -18.30 -1.21
C ARG A 81 -11.17 -17.30 -2.34
N GLY A 82 -10.13 -17.54 -3.12
CA GLY A 82 -9.60 -16.60 -4.11
C GLY A 82 -10.65 -15.92 -4.98
N PRO A 83 -11.54 -16.66 -5.66
CA PRO A 83 -12.58 -16.05 -6.50
C PRO A 83 -13.52 -15.12 -5.71
N ALA A 84 -13.93 -15.52 -4.50
CA ALA A 84 -14.83 -14.72 -3.66
C ALA A 84 -14.15 -13.44 -3.15
N ILE A 85 -12.86 -13.51 -2.80
CA ILE A 85 -12.07 -12.33 -2.38
C ILE A 85 -11.88 -11.39 -3.57
N ALA A 86 -11.55 -11.90 -4.77
CA ALA A 86 -11.39 -11.09 -5.97
C ALA A 86 -12.69 -10.36 -6.33
N GLU A 87 -13.83 -11.05 -6.30
CA GLU A 87 -15.14 -10.44 -6.51
C GLU A 87 -15.44 -9.36 -5.46
N ALA A 88 -15.20 -9.65 -4.17
CA ALA A 88 -15.43 -8.70 -3.09
C ALA A 88 -14.60 -7.40 -3.28
N ILE A 89 -13.32 -7.53 -3.64
CA ILE A 89 -12.45 -6.39 -3.94
C ILE A 89 -12.98 -5.59 -5.14
N SER A 90 -13.38 -6.30 -6.22
CA SER A 90 -13.89 -5.65 -7.42
C SER A 90 -15.19 -4.88 -7.16
N ARG A 91 -16.09 -5.44 -6.36
CA ARG A 91 -17.36 -4.80 -6.01
C ARG A 91 -17.17 -3.58 -5.11
N ASP A 92 -16.32 -3.68 -4.08
CA ASP A 92 -16.11 -2.55 -3.15
C ASP A 92 -15.44 -1.35 -3.84
N MET A 93 -14.53 -1.56 -4.78
CA MET A 93 -13.72 -0.47 -5.32
C MET A 93 -13.81 -0.27 -6.84
N GLY A 94 -14.62 -1.07 -7.54
CA GLY A 94 -14.77 -0.99 -9.00
C GLY A 94 -13.60 -1.54 -9.82
N LYS A 95 -12.58 -2.11 -9.19
CA LYS A 95 -11.39 -2.64 -9.84
C LYS A 95 -11.73 -3.77 -10.82
N ALA A 96 -11.10 -3.79 -12.01
CA ALA A 96 -11.25 -4.88 -12.96
C ALA A 96 -10.95 -6.25 -12.31
N LEU A 97 -11.74 -7.27 -12.61
CA LEU A 97 -11.64 -8.58 -11.95
C LEU A 97 -10.26 -9.24 -12.11
N TRP A 98 -9.60 -9.05 -13.25
CA TRP A 98 -8.25 -9.56 -13.47
C TRP A 98 -7.21 -8.94 -12.54
N GLU A 99 -7.37 -7.65 -12.17
CA GLU A 99 -6.51 -6.97 -11.20
C GLU A 99 -6.77 -7.49 -9.77
N SER A 100 -8.04 -7.65 -9.40
CA SER A 100 -8.41 -8.21 -8.09
C SER A 100 -7.95 -9.66 -7.93
N THR A 101 -7.99 -10.45 -9.01
CA THR A 101 -7.44 -11.81 -9.03
C THR A 101 -5.91 -11.80 -8.82
N ALA A 102 -5.20 -10.86 -9.46
CA ALA A 102 -3.76 -10.68 -9.24
C ALA A 102 -3.46 -10.24 -7.79
N GLU A 103 -4.30 -9.38 -7.20
CA GLU A 103 -4.17 -8.99 -5.79
C GLU A 103 -4.27 -10.18 -4.85
N VAL A 104 -5.25 -11.08 -5.06
CA VAL A 104 -5.38 -12.31 -4.28
C VAL A 104 -4.13 -13.19 -4.40
N GLY A 105 -3.57 -13.33 -5.61
CA GLY A 105 -2.30 -14.03 -5.81
C GLY A 105 -1.16 -13.44 -4.97
N ALA A 106 -1.09 -12.12 -4.87
CA ALA A 106 -0.11 -11.43 -4.03
C ALA A 106 -0.37 -11.66 -2.52
N MET A 107 -1.64 -11.72 -2.08
CA MET A 107 -2.00 -12.06 -0.70
C MET A 107 -1.53 -13.46 -0.32
N VAL A 108 -1.82 -14.45 -1.15
CA VAL A 108 -1.40 -15.86 -0.97
C VAL A 108 0.12 -15.98 -0.89
N GLY A 109 0.83 -15.38 -1.84
CA GLY A 109 2.30 -15.42 -1.92
C GLY A 109 3.00 -14.71 -0.76
N LYS A 110 2.33 -13.77 -0.08
CA LYS A 110 2.91 -12.95 0.98
C LYS A 110 3.42 -13.77 2.17
N VAL A 111 2.77 -14.88 2.50
CA VAL A 111 3.19 -15.73 3.63
C VAL A 111 4.59 -16.29 3.41
N ALA A 112 4.85 -16.95 2.28
CA ALA A 112 6.16 -17.51 1.98
C ALA A 112 7.25 -16.43 1.89
N ILE A 113 6.91 -15.27 1.29
CA ILE A 113 7.81 -14.11 1.22
C ILE A 113 8.15 -13.60 2.63
N SER A 114 7.17 -13.51 3.53
CA SER A 114 7.38 -13.03 4.90
C SER A 114 8.20 -14.01 5.74
N VAL A 115 8.02 -15.32 5.55
CA VAL A 115 8.84 -16.35 6.23
C VAL A 115 10.30 -16.19 5.81
N ARG A 116 10.58 -16.10 4.50
CA ARG A 116 11.94 -15.87 4.01
C ARG A 116 12.54 -14.54 4.52
N ALA A 117 11.77 -13.46 4.46
CA ALA A 117 12.19 -12.17 4.95
C ALA A 117 12.55 -12.21 6.45
N TYR A 118 11.73 -12.89 7.25
CA TYR A 118 11.99 -13.06 8.68
C TYR A 118 13.31 -13.83 8.93
N GLU A 119 13.55 -14.89 8.15
CA GLU A 119 14.79 -15.69 8.28
C GLU A 119 16.04 -14.90 7.93
N GLU A 120 15.99 -14.15 6.85
CA GLU A 120 17.15 -13.39 6.36
C GLU A 120 17.43 -12.13 7.19
N ARG A 121 16.36 -11.41 7.60
CA ARG A 121 16.50 -10.08 8.20
C ARG A 121 16.43 -10.08 9.72
N THR A 122 15.61 -10.94 10.31
CA THR A 122 15.36 -10.99 11.76
C THR A 122 15.58 -12.38 12.35
N GLY A 123 16.36 -13.22 11.67
CA GLY A 123 16.78 -14.52 12.16
C GLY A 123 17.72 -14.45 13.35
N VAL A 124 17.86 -15.56 14.06
CA VAL A 124 18.83 -15.68 15.16
C VAL A 124 20.24 -15.87 14.61
N LYS A 125 21.21 -15.12 15.13
CA LYS A 125 22.65 -15.30 14.85
C LYS A 125 23.36 -15.54 16.15
N SER A 126 24.37 -16.43 16.15
CA SER A 126 25.18 -16.71 17.35
C SER A 126 26.61 -17.01 16.92
N GLU A 127 27.56 -16.41 17.62
CA GLU A 127 28.99 -16.56 17.39
C GLU A 127 29.72 -16.85 18.70
N ALA A 128 30.75 -17.70 18.65
CA ALA A 128 31.61 -17.97 19.79
C ALA A 128 32.46 -16.73 20.17
N ALA A 129 32.65 -16.50 21.47
CA ALA A 129 33.47 -15.43 22.02
C ALA A 129 34.36 -15.99 23.12
N ALA A 130 35.45 -15.27 23.48
CA ALA A 130 36.40 -15.71 24.49
C ALA A 130 35.75 -15.97 25.88
N PHE A 131 34.65 -15.29 26.18
CA PHE A 131 33.88 -15.45 27.42
C PHE A 131 32.71 -16.45 27.32
N GLY A 132 32.42 -17.00 26.13
CA GLY A 132 31.29 -17.87 25.87
C GLY A 132 30.75 -17.63 24.47
N ARG A 133 29.62 -16.87 24.32
CA ARG A 133 29.05 -16.55 23.02
C ARG A 133 28.37 -15.18 22.98
N THR A 134 28.30 -14.60 21.79
CA THR A 134 27.39 -13.51 21.48
C THR A 134 26.23 -14.03 20.67
N ALA A 135 25.06 -13.45 20.84
CA ALA A 135 23.89 -13.78 20.03
C ALA A 135 23.06 -12.53 19.71
N LEU A 136 22.46 -12.54 18.54
CA LEU A 136 21.43 -11.59 18.11
C LEU A 136 20.12 -12.36 18.01
N ASP A 137 19.10 -11.86 18.65
CA ASP A 137 17.74 -12.38 18.63
C ASP A 137 16.77 -11.24 18.29
N HIS A 138 15.53 -11.55 17.94
CA HIS A 138 14.50 -10.55 17.66
C HIS A 138 13.24 -10.90 18.42
N ARG A 139 12.57 -9.88 18.98
CA ARG A 139 11.36 -10.01 19.76
C ARG A 139 10.24 -9.13 19.21
N PRO A 140 8.98 -9.59 19.32
CA PRO A 140 7.83 -8.77 18.94
C PRO A 140 7.69 -7.54 19.85
N TRP A 141 7.16 -6.46 19.32
CA TRP A 141 6.86 -5.23 20.06
C TRP A 141 5.67 -5.40 20.99
N GLY A 142 4.57 -5.99 20.50
CA GLY A 142 3.33 -6.12 21.26
C GLY A 142 2.08 -6.07 20.38
N VAL A 143 1.23 -5.06 20.58
CA VAL A 143 -0.02 -4.82 19.85
C VAL A 143 0.22 -3.86 18.70
N MET A 144 -0.03 -4.30 17.47
CA MET A 144 0.10 -3.49 16.26
C MET A 144 -1.26 -3.01 15.79
N ALA A 145 -1.44 -1.70 15.67
CA ALA A 145 -2.57 -1.09 14.97
C ALA A 145 -2.26 -1.08 13.47
N VAL A 146 -3.06 -1.78 12.66
CA VAL A 146 -2.95 -1.81 11.20
C VAL A 146 -4.10 -1.01 10.59
N LEU A 147 -3.79 0.01 9.80
CA LEU A 147 -4.78 0.80 9.06
C LEU A 147 -4.60 0.56 7.57
N GLY A 148 -5.60 -0.05 6.94
CA GLY A 148 -5.57 -0.43 5.53
C GLY A 148 -6.22 0.59 4.61
N PRO A 149 -5.71 0.74 3.37
CA PRO A 149 -6.28 1.60 2.34
C PRO A 149 -7.40 0.89 1.57
N PHE A 150 -8.09 1.62 0.69
CA PHE A 150 -9.16 1.05 -0.14
C PHE A 150 -8.66 0.42 -1.45
N ASN A 151 -7.54 0.91 -2.01
CA ASN A 151 -7.11 0.55 -3.37
C ASN A 151 -6.55 -0.88 -3.51
N PHE A 152 -5.98 -1.43 -2.45
CA PHE A 152 -5.57 -2.83 -2.30
C PHE A 152 -6.01 -3.33 -0.92
N PRO A 153 -7.33 -3.47 -0.68
CA PRO A 153 -7.90 -3.69 0.64
C PRO A 153 -7.54 -5.06 1.25
N GLY A 154 -7.15 -6.00 0.41
CA GLY A 154 -6.63 -7.30 0.82
C GLY A 154 -5.11 -7.29 0.97
N HIS A 155 -4.39 -6.95 -0.09
CA HIS A 155 -2.94 -7.14 -0.18
C HIS A 155 -2.12 -6.23 0.76
N LEU A 156 -2.43 -4.94 0.82
CA LEU A 156 -1.61 -4.00 1.61
C LEU A 156 -1.74 -4.23 3.11
N PRO A 157 -2.95 -4.38 3.70
CA PRO A 157 -3.06 -4.76 5.11
C PRO A 157 -2.44 -6.12 5.40
N ASN A 158 -2.63 -7.12 4.50
CA ASN A 158 -2.00 -8.43 4.61
C ASN A 158 -0.47 -8.33 4.64
N GLY A 159 0.09 -7.35 3.92
CA GLY A 159 1.51 -7.02 3.91
C GLY A 159 2.06 -6.55 5.26
N HIS A 160 1.21 -6.05 6.16
CA HIS A 160 1.55 -5.67 7.53
C HIS A 160 1.14 -6.77 8.53
N ILE A 161 -0.05 -7.36 8.38
CA ILE A 161 -0.62 -8.34 9.33
C ILE A 161 0.24 -9.61 9.37
N VAL A 162 0.56 -10.20 8.20
CA VAL A 162 1.32 -11.46 8.15
C VAL A 162 2.70 -11.34 8.81
N PRO A 163 3.57 -10.37 8.48
CA PRO A 163 4.87 -10.26 9.14
C PRO A 163 4.74 -9.88 10.62
N ALA A 164 3.73 -9.10 11.04
CA ALA A 164 3.48 -8.79 12.44
C ALA A 164 3.13 -10.05 13.24
N LEU A 165 2.20 -10.88 12.74
CA LEU A 165 1.82 -12.15 13.37
C LEU A 165 2.98 -13.14 13.37
N LEU A 166 3.75 -13.22 12.28
CA LEU A 166 4.93 -14.10 12.19
C LEU A 166 5.99 -13.74 13.23
N ALA A 167 6.23 -12.45 13.48
CA ALA A 167 7.14 -11.98 14.50
C ALA A 167 6.65 -12.29 15.94
N GLY A 168 5.35 -12.53 16.12
CA GLY A 168 4.71 -12.82 17.41
C GLY A 168 3.95 -11.63 18.00
N ASN A 169 3.70 -10.56 17.23
CA ASN A 169 2.80 -9.48 17.63
C ASN A 169 1.35 -9.91 17.51
N THR A 170 0.48 -9.23 18.23
CA THR A 170 -0.97 -9.25 18.01
C THR A 170 -1.41 -8.02 17.24
N VAL A 171 -2.57 -8.09 16.58
CA VAL A 171 -3.00 -7.06 15.63
C VAL A 171 -4.42 -6.60 15.93
N VAL A 172 -4.62 -5.27 15.86
CA VAL A 172 -5.93 -4.65 15.73
C VAL A 172 -5.98 -3.99 14.34
N PHE A 173 -6.77 -4.54 13.45
CA PHE A 173 -6.90 -4.11 12.06
C PHE A 173 -8.12 -3.23 11.85
N LYS A 174 -7.93 -2.05 11.27
CA LYS A 174 -8.99 -1.21 10.74
C LYS A 174 -8.90 -1.16 9.22
N PRO A 175 -9.75 -1.89 8.49
CA PRO A 175 -9.84 -1.75 7.03
C PRO A 175 -10.40 -0.38 6.64
N SER A 176 -10.24 -0.01 5.36
CA SER A 176 -10.95 1.13 4.81
C SER A 176 -12.46 0.87 4.84
N GLU A 177 -13.23 1.87 5.25
CA GLU A 177 -14.70 1.83 5.20
C GLU A 177 -15.24 1.82 3.78
N LEU A 178 -14.42 2.20 2.80
CA LEU A 178 -14.78 2.19 1.38
C LEU A 178 -14.64 0.79 0.74
N ALA A 179 -13.83 -0.10 1.33
CA ALA A 179 -13.59 -1.44 0.81
C ALA A 179 -13.42 -2.47 1.94
N PRO A 180 -14.46 -2.72 2.76
CA PRO A 180 -14.36 -3.56 3.95
C PRO A 180 -14.53 -5.06 3.68
N SER A 181 -15.13 -5.47 2.53
CA SER A 181 -15.54 -6.84 2.28
C SER A 181 -14.37 -7.83 2.25
N ALA A 182 -13.23 -7.43 1.72
CA ALA A 182 -12.02 -8.25 1.71
C ALA A 182 -11.56 -8.61 3.13
N ALA A 183 -11.67 -7.68 4.09
CA ALA A 183 -11.29 -7.92 5.49
C ALA A 183 -12.12 -9.01 6.15
N VAL A 184 -13.41 -9.09 5.86
CA VAL A 184 -14.30 -10.16 6.37
C VAL A 184 -13.82 -11.52 5.90
N LEU A 185 -13.50 -11.66 4.61
CA LEU A 185 -13.01 -12.91 4.03
C LEU A 185 -11.60 -13.29 4.51
N MET A 186 -10.76 -12.28 4.77
CA MET A 186 -9.45 -12.49 5.41
C MET A 186 -9.60 -13.05 6.83
N VAL A 187 -10.50 -12.49 7.64
CA VAL A 187 -10.78 -12.99 8.99
C VAL A 187 -11.26 -14.43 8.94
N ALA A 188 -12.23 -14.75 8.05
CA ALA A 188 -12.71 -16.12 7.88
C ALA A 188 -11.59 -17.10 7.48
N ALA A 189 -10.60 -16.65 6.72
CA ALA A 189 -9.44 -17.44 6.39
C ALA A 189 -8.49 -17.66 7.61
N PHE A 190 -8.34 -16.65 8.48
CA PHE A 190 -7.59 -16.78 9.74
C PHE A 190 -8.30 -17.70 10.75
N GLU A 191 -9.63 -17.63 10.85
CA GLU A 191 -10.43 -18.55 11.69
C GLU A 191 -10.24 -20.00 11.24
N GLU A 192 -10.35 -20.28 9.94
CA GLU A 192 -10.11 -21.61 9.36
C GLU A 192 -8.67 -22.09 9.59
N ALA A 193 -7.70 -21.20 9.58
CA ALA A 193 -6.30 -21.50 9.86
C ALA A 193 -6.02 -21.79 11.34
N GLY A 194 -6.99 -21.61 12.22
CA GLY A 194 -6.84 -21.86 13.66
C GLY A 194 -6.06 -20.78 14.40
N LEU A 195 -6.10 -19.53 13.92
CA LEU A 195 -5.47 -18.40 14.64
C LEU A 195 -6.15 -18.24 16.03
N PRO A 196 -5.39 -18.18 17.13
CA PRO A 196 -5.98 -18.10 18.47
C PRO A 196 -6.80 -16.83 18.68
N PRO A 197 -7.89 -16.88 19.48
CA PRO A 197 -8.69 -15.70 19.83
C PRO A 197 -7.83 -14.54 20.37
N GLY A 198 -8.17 -13.32 19.98
CA GLY A 198 -7.48 -12.09 20.39
C GLY A 198 -6.19 -11.78 19.65
N VAL A 199 -5.57 -12.75 18.94
CA VAL A 199 -4.33 -12.50 18.17
C VAL A 199 -4.56 -11.57 17.00
N LEU A 200 -5.72 -11.66 16.34
CA LEU A 200 -6.22 -10.69 15.36
C LEU A 200 -7.59 -10.18 15.82
N ASN A 201 -7.76 -8.86 15.81
CA ASN A 201 -9.03 -8.20 16.05
C ASN A 201 -9.30 -7.24 14.88
N VAL A 202 -10.57 -7.05 14.50
CA VAL A 202 -10.96 -6.14 13.43
C VAL A 202 -12.01 -5.17 13.93
N VAL A 203 -11.74 -3.88 13.76
CA VAL A 203 -12.67 -2.78 14.07
C VAL A 203 -13.00 -2.05 12.78
N MET A 204 -14.27 -2.00 12.42
CA MET A 204 -14.75 -1.34 11.21
C MET A 204 -15.31 0.04 11.53
N GLY A 205 -15.16 0.95 10.59
CA GLY A 205 -15.64 2.31 10.68
C GLY A 205 -14.72 3.28 9.95
N ALA A 206 -15.13 4.54 9.89
CA ALA A 206 -14.45 5.60 9.19
C ALA A 206 -13.36 6.27 10.06
N ARG A 207 -13.15 7.57 9.84
CA ARG A 207 -12.11 8.39 10.49
C ARG A 207 -12.14 8.31 12.02
N ASP A 208 -13.33 8.35 12.63
CA ASP A 208 -13.45 8.39 14.10
C ASP A 208 -13.00 7.07 14.74
N THR A 209 -13.30 5.93 14.11
CA THR A 209 -12.79 4.62 14.53
C THR A 209 -11.26 4.55 14.42
N GLY A 210 -10.69 5.09 13.33
CA GLY A 210 -9.25 5.20 13.16
C GLY A 210 -8.60 6.08 14.22
N ALA A 211 -9.19 7.22 14.51
CA ALA A 211 -8.72 8.15 15.54
C ALA A 211 -8.79 7.51 16.95
N ALA A 212 -9.86 6.78 17.25
CA ALA A 212 -10.00 6.05 18.52
C ALA A 212 -8.91 4.95 18.66
N LEU A 213 -8.61 4.20 17.57
CA LEU A 213 -7.55 3.20 17.59
C LEU A 213 -6.17 3.83 17.83
N LEU A 214 -5.86 4.94 17.17
CA LEU A 214 -4.60 5.65 17.35
C LEU A 214 -4.46 6.29 18.73
N ALA A 215 -5.59 6.67 19.38
CA ALA A 215 -5.61 7.22 20.72
C ALA A 215 -5.54 6.16 21.82
N ALA A 216 -5.80 4.89 21.50
CA ALA A 216 -5.80 3.81 22.49
C ALA A 216 -4.43 3.62 23.14
N SER A 217 -4.42 3.49 24.48
CA SER A 217 -3.18 3.47 25.27
C SER A 217 -2.38 2.16 25.15
N GLY A 218 -3.01 1.12 24.62
CA GLY A 218 -2.45 -0.24 24.61
C GLY A 218 -1.77 -0.65 23.30
N ILE A 219 -1.48 0.26 22.37
CA ILE A 219 -0.77 -0.04 21.10
C ILE A 219 0.73 0.22 21.25
N ASP A 220 1.55 -0.64 20.64
CA ASP A 220 3.02 -0.54 20.61
C ASP A 220 3.54 -0.17 19.20
N GLY A 221 2.68 -0.23 18.19
CA GLY A 221 3.04 0.16 16.84
C GLY A 221 1.85 0.52 15.98
N VAL A 222 2.11 1.36 14.98
CA VAL A 222 1.14 1.78 13.95
C VAL A 222 1.72 1.46 12.58
N LEU A 223 1.04 0.59 11.85
CA LEU A 223 1.36 0.19 10.49
C LEU A 223 0.28 0.75 9.58
N PHE A 224 0.63 1.73 8.78
CA PHE A 224 -0.31 2.53 8.00
C PHE A 224 0.06 2.54 6.52
N THR A 225 -0.95 2.38 5.68
CA THR A 225 -0.85 2.67 4.25
C THR A 225 -2.01 3.60 3.86
N GLY A 226 -1.68 4.75 3.25
CA GLY A 226 -2.71 5.73 2.86
C GLY A 226 -2.14 7.05 2.34
N SER A 227 -2.91 8.15 2.48
CA SER A 227 -2.49 9.45 2.00
C SER A 227 -1.36 10.08 2.83
N ALA A 228 -0.51 10.89 2.19
CA ALA A 228 0.54 11.65 2.86
C ALA A 228 -0.02 12.58 3.95
N THR A 229 -1.19 13.16 3.73
CA THR A 229 -1.87 14.02 4.72
C THR A 229 -2.18 13.24 6.00
N THR A 230 -2.76 12.05 5.86
CA THR A 230 -3.10 11.21 7.02
C THR A 230 -1.84 10.68 7.70
N GLY A 231 -0.85 10.19 6.94
CA GLY A 231 0.40 9.70 7.51
C GLY A 231 1.17 10.80 8.26
N THR A 232 1.20 12.01 7.72
CA THR A 232 1.78 13.17 8.41
C THR A 232 1.04 13.51 9.71
N ALA A 233 -0.30 13.42 9.72
CA ALA A 233 -1.08 13.63 10.93
C ALA A 233 -0.79 12.56 12.00
N ILE A 234 -0.67 11.28 11.60
CA ILE A 234 -0.25 10.18 12.47
C ILE A 234 1.15 10.46 13.03
N HIS A 235 2.11 10.79 12.18
CA HIS A 235 3.48 11.09 12.60
C HIS A 235 3.55 12.22 13.62
N ARG A 236 2.76 13.29 13.44
CA ARG A 236 2.65 14.38 14.41
C ARG A 236 2.02 13.92 15.73
N MET A 237 0.98 13.10 15.69
CA MET A 237 0.31 12.56 16.88
C MET A 237 1.25 11.76 17.77
N PHE A 238 2.18 11.01 17.16
CA PHE A 238 3.14 10.17 17.87
C PHE A 238 4.52 10.82 18.06
N GLY A 239 4.73 12.07 17.65
CA GLY A 239 6.01 12.77 17.74
C GLY A 239 6.61 12.90 19.17
N GLY A 240 5.78 12.75 20.22
CA GLY A 240 6.22 12.71 21.62
C GLY A 240 6.16 11.31 22.27
N ARG A 241 5.95 10.25 21.46
CA ARG A 241 5.74 8.87 21.93
C ARG A 241 6.77 7.92 21.30
N PRO A 242 8.04 8.00 21.73
CA PRO A 242 9.13 7.18 21.16
C PRO A 242 8.97 5.68 21.41
N GLU A 243 8.12 5.28 22.37
CA GLU A 243 7.81 3.89 22.68
C GLU A 243 6.91 3.22 21.63
N VAL A 244 6.26 3.99 20.73
CA VAL A 244 5.39 3.46 19.67
C VAL A 244 6.11 3.49 18.34
N ILE A 245 6.30 2.32 17.73
CA ILE A 245 6.90 2.26 16.39
C ILE A 245 5.92 2.69 15.32
N LEU A 246 6.38 3.47 14.36
CA LEU A 246 5.61 3.85 13.18
C LEU A 246 6.21 3.18 11.94
N ALA A 247 5.37 2.68 11.03
CA ALA A 247 5.72 2.32 9.67
C ALA A 247 4.63 2.88 8.76
N LEU A 248 4.95 3.98 8.10
CA LEU A 248 4.00 4.79 7.36
C LEU A 248 4.34 4.73 5.87
N GLU A 249 3.48 4.04 5.12
CA GLU A 249 3.52 3.98 3.67
C GLU A 249 2.53 4.98 3.09
N MET A 250 3.03 5.96 2.36
CA MET A 250 2.23 7.07 1.87
C MET A 250 2.29 7.17 0.34
N GLY A 251 1.53 8.09 -0.21
CA GLY A 251 1.42 8.27 -1.66
C GLY A 251 2.68 8.76 -2.37
N GLY A 252 2.56 9.07 -3.64
CA GLY A 252 3.65 9.53 -4.49
C GLY A 252 3.18 10.41 -5.63
N ASN A 253 3.94 11.45 -5.96
CA ASN A 253 3.78 12.22 -7.18
C ASN A 253 4.85 11.78 -8.21
N ASN A 254 4.75 10.52 -8.63
CA ASN A 254 5.82 9.76 -9.26
C ASN A 254 6.12 10.22 -10.69
N PRO A 255 7.41 10.38 -11.06
CA PRO A 255 7.82 10.63 -12.43
C PRO A 255 8.04 9.34 -13.22
N LEU A 256 7.74 9.40 -14.52
CA LEU A 256 8.20 8.47 -15.54
C LEU A 256 8.93 9.25 -16.60
N ILE A 257 10.22 8.99 -16.80
CA ILE A 257 11.03 9.57 -17.87
C ILE A 257 10.96 8.66 -19.08
N ILE A 258 10.66 9.22 -20.25
CA ILE A 258 10.70 8.52 -21.54
C ILE A 258 11.79 9.19 -22.38
N TRP A 259 12.85 8.43 -22.69
CA TRP A 259 14.03 8.98 -23.33
C TRP A 259 14.54 8.09 -24.46
N ASP A 260 14.04 8.35 -25.65
CA ASP A 260 14.49 7.75 -26.90
C ASP A 260 14.57 6.20 -26.93
N PRO A 261 13.54 5.46 -26.50
CA PRO A 261 13.47 4.03 -26.80
C PRO A 261 13.19 3.81 -28.30
N ALA A 262 13.70 2.70 -28.84
CA ALA A 262 13.50 2.36 -30.25
C ALA A 262 12.01 2.13 -30.60
N GLU A 263 11.24 1.57 -29.64
CA GLU A 263 9.84 1.18 -29.85
C GLU A 263 8.88 2.17 -29.17
N ILE A 264 8.37 3.15 -29.96
CA ILE A 264 7.41 4.16 -29.48
C ILE A 264 6.12 3.53 -28.93
N GLU A 265 5.62 2.48 -29.59
CA GLU A 265 4.41 1.78 -29.16
C GLU A 265 4.60 1.13 -27.78
N ALA A 266 5.75 0.51 -27.54
CA ALA A 266 6.07 -0.07 -26.22
C ALA A 266 6.18 1.02 -25.14
N ALA A 267 6.77 2.18 -25.47
CA ALA A 267 6.82 3.32 -24.55
C ALA A 267 5.42 3.82 -24.17
N ALA A 268 4.51 3.95 -25.14
CA ALA A 268 3.13 4.33 -24.90
C ALA A 268 2.36 3.30 -24.06
N ASP A 269 2.59 1.99 -24.26
CA ASP A 269 2.03 0.94 -23.39
C ASP A 269 2.52 1.07 -21.94
N LEU A 270 3.82 1.32 -21.75
CA LEU A 270 4.41 1.53 -20.43
C LEU A 270 3.86 2.78 -19.74
N ILE A 271 3.60 3.87 -20.48
CA ILE A 271 2.94 5.07 -19.95
C ILE A 271 1.53 4.72 -19.46
N VAL A 272 0.71 4.05 -20.29
CA VAL A 272 -0.67 3.71 -19.94
C VAL A 272 -0.72 2.81 -18.69
N HIS A 273 0.12 1.78 -18.62
CA HIS A 273 0.22 0.92 -17.45
C HIS A 273 0.76 1.65 -16.22
N SER A 274 1.71 2.58 -16.40
CA SER A 274 2.26 3.34 -15.28
C SER A 274 1.26 4.35 -14.70
N ALA A 275 0.49 5.03 -15.56
CA ALA A 275 -0.34 6.15 -15.13
C ALA A 275 -1.80 5.76 -14.83
N PHE A 276 -2.37 4.79 -15.55
CA PHE A 276 -3.82 4.63 -15.59
C PHE A 276 -4.35 3.29 -15.07
N ILE A 277 -3.51 2.26 -14.90
CA ILE A 277 -3.95 1.00 -14.28
C ILE A 277 -4.63 1.24 -12.95
N THR A 278 -5.65 0.44 -12.59
CA THR A 278 -6.47 0.61 -11.38
C THR A 278 -7.13 2.00 -11.34
N SER A 279 -7.47 2.56 -12.50
CA SER A 279 -8.01 3.93 -12.63
C SER A 279 -7.09 4.99 -11.99
N GLY A 280 -5.76 4.80 -12.13
CA GLY A 280 -4.77 5.67 -11.52
C GLY A 280 -4.69 5.59 -9.99
N GLN A 281 -5.36 4.63 -9.34
CA GLN A 281 -5.48 4.55 -7.89
C GLN A 281 -4.41 3.65 -7.25
N ARG A 282 -3.15 3.78 -7.71
CA ARG A 282 -1.98 3.19 -7.04
C ARG A 282 -1.02 4.28 -6.58
N CYS A 283 -0.49 4.13 -5.40
CA CYS A 283 0.54 5.03 -4.85
C CYS A 283 1.78 5.14 -5.74
N SER A 284 2.07 4.10 -6.54
CA SER A 284 3.18 4.05 -7.50
C SER A 284 2.80 4.45 -8.93
N CYS A 285 1.56 4.89 -9.21
CA CYS A 285 1.20 5.39 -10.53
C CYS A 285 2.02 6.63 -10.91
N ALA A 286 2.45 6.69 -12.18
CA ALA A 286 3.10 7.87 -12.72
C ALA A 286 2.09 9.03 -12.84
N ARG A 287 2.41 10.16 -12.22
CA ARG A 287 1.61 11.39 -12.29
C ARG A 287 2.28 12.43 -13.19
N ARG A 288 3.58 12.30 -13.40
CA ARG A 288 4.40 13.23 -14.14
C ARG A 288 5.18 12.48 -15.21
N LEU A 289 4.84 12.72 -16.48
CA LEU A 289 5.49 12.16 -17.65
C LEU A 289 6.51 13.17 -18.15
N ILE A 290 7.77 12.78 -18.25
CA ILE A 290 8.87 13.66 -18.63
C ILE A 290 9.45 13.15 -19.94
N LEU A 291 9.38 13.97 -21.00
CA LEU A 291 9.78 13.60 -22.34
C LEU A 291 10.69 14.67 -22.95
N PRO A 292 11.57 14.31 -23.93
CA PRO A 292 12.33 15.32 -24.66
C PRO A 292 11.41 16.18 -25.52
N GLU A 293 11.81 17.44 -25.73
CA GLU A 293 11.21 18.31 -26.75
C GLU A 293 11.43 17.72 -28.15
N GLY A 294 10.55 18.06 -29.10
CA GLY A 294 10.67 17.68 -30.49
C GLY A 294 9.91 16.43 -30.89
N ARG A 295 10.12 16.00 -32.14
CA ARG A 295 9.30 15.00 -32.83
C ARG A 295 9.13 13.68 -32.12
N PHE A 296 10.20 13.18 -31.49
CA PHE A 296 10.14 11.90 -30.76
C PHE A 296 9.10 11.95 -29.64
N GLY A 297 9.20 12.97 -28.76
CA GLY A 297 8.24 13.13 -27.66
C GLY A 297 6.81 13.35 -28.16
N ASP A 298 6.62 14.04 -29.31
CA ASP A 298 5.30 14.22 -29.93
C ASP A 298 4.71 12.86 -30.37
N GLN A 299 5.49 12.02 -31.02
CA GLN A 299 5.07 10.69 -31.47
C GLN A 299 4.67 9.78 -30.29
N VAL A 300 5.43 9.82 -29.18
CA VAL A 300 5.08 9.06 -27.97
C VAL A 300 3.75 9.53 -27.37
N LEU A 301 3.53 10.85 -27.33
CA LEU A 301 2.27 11.41 -26.82
C LEU A 301 1.08 11.07 -27.73
N GLU A 302 1.24 11.15 -29.05
CA GLU A 302 0.22 10.74 -30.03
C GLU A 302 -0.13 9.25 -29.88
N ALA A 303 0.88 8.37 -29.77
CA ALA A 303 0.67 6.95 -29.53
C ALA A 303 -0.04 6.66 -28.20
N THR A 304 0.27 7.44 -27.16
CA THR A 304 -0.39 7.34 -25.85
C THR A 304 -1.85 7.78 -25.92
N GLN A 305 -2.13 8.91 -26.60
CA GLN A 305 -3.47 9.41 -26.83
C GLN A 305 -4.33 8.37 -27.57
N ALA A 306 -3.82 7.77 -28.63
CA ALA A 306 -4.52 6.74 -29.38
C ALA A 306 -4.91 5.53 -28.52
N ARG A 307 -4.11 5.19 -27.46
CA ARG A 307 -4.43 4.15 -26.49
C ARG A 307 -5.55 4.57 -25.55
N ILE A 308 -5.52 5.79 -25.04
CA ILE A 308 -6.55 6.35 -24.18
C ILE A 308 -7.91 6.34 -24.90
N GLU A 309 -7.94 6.73 -26.17
CA GLU A 309 -9.17 6.82 -26.97
C GLU A 309 -9.85 5.46 -27.14
N ARG A 310 -9.06 4.38 -27.36
CA ARG A 310 -9.58 3.01 -27.54
C ARG A 310 -9.65 2.19 -26.26
N MET A 311 -9.29 2.77 -25.11
CA MET A 311 -9.28 2.08 -23.81
C MET A 311 -10.68 1.64 -23.42
N VAL A 312 -10.84 0.37 -23.05
CA VAL A 312 -12.11 -0.19 -22.57
C VAL A 312 -12.27 0.16 -21.08
N LEU A 313 -13.26 0.99 -20.80
CA LEU A 313 -13.73 1.31 -19.46
C LEU A 313 -15.09 0.61 -19.28
N ALA A 314 -15.22 -0.22 -18.24
CA ALA A 314 -16.49 -0.88 -17.95
C ALA A 314 -16.51 -1.37 -16.50
N PRO A 315 -17.69 -1.77 -15.96
CA PRO A 315 -17.80 -2.45 -14.69
C PRO A 315 -16.94 -3.72 -14.64
N TRP A 316 -16.53 -4.12 -13.43
CA TRP A 316 -15.66 -5.28 -13.18
C TRP A 316 -16.19 -6.60 -13.76
N ASN A 317 -17.52 -6.74 -13.89
CA ASN A 317 -18.25 -7.91 -14.37
C ASN A 317 -18.73 -7.79 -15.82
N ALA A 318 -18.22 -6.83 -16.58
CA ALA A 318 -18.57 -6.68 -18.00
C ALA A 318 -18.14 -7.89 -18.80
N GLU A 319 -18.88 -8.22 -19.87
CA GLU A 319 -18.61 -9.35 -20.76
C GLU A 319 -17.21 -9.23 -21.40
N THR A 320 -16.84 -8.02 -21.84
CA THR A 320 -15.48 -7.72 -22.28
C THR A 320 -14.69 -7.18 -21.09
N ALA A 321 -13.60 -7.87 -20.72
CA ALA A 321 -12.75 -7.45 -19.62
C ALA A 321 -12.23 -6.02 -19.82
N PRO A 322 -12.52 -5.08 -18.91
CA PRO A 322 -12.04 -3.71 -19.03
C PRO A 322 -10.55 -3.62 -18.72
N PHE A 323 -9.88 -2.61 -19.29
CA PHE A 323 -8.55 -2.21 -18.83
C PHE A 323 -8.63 -1.62 -17.42
N MET A 324 -9.62 -0.78 -17.17
CA MET A 324 -9.90 -0.22 -15.85
C MET A 324 -11.40 0.01 -15.63
N GLY A 325 -11.80 -0.01 -14.36
CA GLY A 325 -13.14 0.32 -13.90
C GLY A 325 -13.29 1.80 -13.51
N PRO A 326 -14.25 2.15 -12.65
CA PRO A 326 -14.43 3.50 -12.10
C PRO A 326 -13.34 3.83 -11.07
N VAL A 327 -13.26 5.10 -10.68
CA VAL A 327 -12.60 5.54 -9.43
C VAL A 327 -13.52 5.19 -8.24
N ILE A 328 -12.99 5.28 -7.02
CA ILE A 328 -13.65 4.79 -5.80
C ILE A 328 -15.04 5.40 -5.52
N HIS A 329 -15.32 6.60 -5.99
CA HIS A 329 -16.63 7.26 -5.90
C HIS A 329 -16.74 8.47 -6.83
N ALA A 330 -17.95 8.93 -7.13
CA ALA A 330 -18.22 10.08 -8.00
C ALA A 330 -17.54 11.39 -7.55
N GLY A 331 -17.35 11.58 -6.24
CA GLY A 331 -16.60 12.74 -5.71
C GLY A 331 -15.13 12.75 -6.16
N GLN A 332 -14.49 11.58 -6.28
CA GLN A 332 -13.14 11.48 -6.82
C GLN A 332 -13.11 11.79 -8.33
N ALA A 333 -14.12 11.35 -9.07
CA ALA A 333 -14.25 11.70 -10.48
C ALA A 333 -14.42 13.24 -10.67
N THR A 334 -15.24 13.87 -9.84
CA THR A 334 -15.40 15.34 -9.83
C THR A 334 -14.09 16.07 -9.50
N ARG A 335 -13.29 15.53 -8.57
CA ARG A 335 -11.96 16.11 -8.24
C ARG A 335 -11.03 16.14 -9.45
N VAL A 336 -11.10 15.16 -10.36
CA VAL A 336 -10.31 15.17 -11.61
C VAL A 336 -10.64 16.38 -12.47
N ALA A 337 -11.93 16.69 -12.64
CA ALA A 337 -12.34 17.84 -13.44
C ALA A 337 -11.86 19.17 -12.82
N HIS A 338 -11.95 19.29 -11.49
CA HIS A 338 -11.45 20.48 -10.78
C HIS A 338 -9.94 20.60 -10.91
N PHE A 339 -9.20 19.51 -10.74
CA PHE A 339 -7.75 19.49 -10.86
C PHE A 339 -7.29 19.89 -12.28
N GLU A 340 -7.93 19.36 -13.33
CA GLU A 340 -7.63 19.76 -14.71
C GLU A 340 -7.86 21.27 -14.90
N ALA A 341 -8.98 21.80 -14.37
CA ALA A 341 -9.28 23.23 -14.47
C ALA A 341 -8.27 24.10 -13.67
N GLU A 342 -7.82 23.68 -12.51
CA GLU A 342 -6.77 24.32 -11.71
C GLU A 342 -5.45 24.40 -12.51
N LEU A 343 -5.04 23.28 -13.12
CA LEU A 343 -3.82 23.25 -13.94
C LEU A 343 -3.93 24.11 -15.21
N GLN A 344 -5.11 24.15 -15.85
CA GLN A 344 -5.36 25.05 -16.99
C GLN A 344 -5.28 26.52 -16.58
N ALA A 345 -5.78 26.88 -15.40
CA ALA A 345 -5.67 28.25 -14.87
C ALA A 345 -4.21 28.67 -14.63
N LEU A 346 -3.30 27.71 -14.36
CA LEU A 346 -1.86 27.93 -14.27
C LEU A 346 -1.15 28.01 -15.63
N GLY A 347 -1.88 27.86 -16.74
CA GLY A 347 -1.34 27.91 -18.11
C GLY A 347 -1.10 26.53 -18.74
N GLY A 348 -1.52 25.45 -18.08
CA GLY A 348 -1.47 24.08 -18.62
C GLY A 348 -2.32 23.95 -19.88
N LYS A 349 -1.86 23.15 -20.84
CA LYS A 349 -2.56 22.88 -22.11
C LYS A 349 -3.04 21.44 -22.12
N SER A 350 -4.36 21.21 -22.15
CA SER A 350 -4.92 19.86 -22.23
C SER A 350 -4.49 19.20 -23.54
N LEU A 351 -3.78 18.08 -23.44
CA LEU A 351 -3.44 17.18 -24.54
C LEU A 351 -4.56 16.16 -24.77
N VAL A 352 -5.07 15.61 -23.68
CA VAL A 352 -6.25 14.73 -23.63
C VAL A 352 -7.11 15.22 -22.49
N LYS A 353 -8.33 15.69 -22.81
CA LYS A 353 -9.27 16.13 -21.78
C LYS A 353 -9.82 14.91 -21.03
N ALA A 354 -9.78 14.96 -19.72
CA ALA A 354 -10.45 13.95 -18.90
C ALA A 354 -11.97 13.98 -19.14
N GLN A 355 -12.58 12.80 -19.31
CA GLN A 355 -14.03 12.71 -19.50
C GLN A 355 -14.66 12.02 -18.29
N ILE A 356 -15.54 12.75 -17.61
CA ILE A 356 -16.19 12.29 -16.39
C ILE A 356 -17.58 11.77 -16.74
N GLY A 357 -17.98 10.64 -16.15
CA GLY A 357 -19.35 10.14 -16.23
C GLY A 357 -19.72 9.44 -17.53
N VAL A 358 -18.75 9.02 -18.34
CA VAL A 358 -19.00 8.40 -19.66
C VAL A 358 -19.74 7.07 -19.54
N GLU A 359 -19.36 6.23 -18.56
CA GLU A 359 -19.96 4.91 -18.30
C GLU A 359 -20.75 4.87 -16.97
N GLY A 360 -20.78 5.98 -16.24
CA GLY A 360 -21.40 6.14 -14.93
C GLY A 360 -20.70 7.19 -14.08
N PRO A 361 -21.32 7.68 -12.99
CA PRO A 361 -20.87 8.87 -12.24
C PRO A 361 -19.41 8.81 -11.75
N ALA A 362 -18.89 7.62 -11.43
CA ALA A 362 -17.54 7.42 -10.94
C ALA A 362 -16.53 7.02 -12.05
N PHE A 363 -16.96 6.91 -13.32
CA PHE A 363 -16.05 6.60 -14.42
C PHE A 363 -15.33 7.84 -14.92
N VAL A 364 -14.02 7.68 -15.13
CA VAL A 364 -13.13 8.71 -15.65
C VAL A 364 -12.30 8.14 -16.79
N ARG A 365 -12.52 8.61 -18.03
CA ARG A 365 -11.56 8.37 -19.10
C ARG A 365 -10.32 9.24 -18.86
N PRO A 366 -9.12 8.68 -18.97
CA PRO A 366 -7.88 9.37 -18.57
C PRO A 366 -7.68 10.73 -19.24
N GLY A 367 -7.09 11.66 -18.50
CA GLY A 367 -6.65 12.97 -18.99
C GLY A 367 -5.13 13.13 -18.99
N MET A 368 -4.62 13.95 -19.89
CA MET A 368 -3.23 14.41 -19.92
C MET A 368 -3.16 15.91 -20.16
N ILE A 369 -2.31 16.62 -19.43
CA ILE A 369 -2.11 18.07 -19.56
C ILE A 369 -0.62 18.40 -19.67
N ASP A 370 -0.25 19.23 -20.64
CA ASP A 370 1.10 19.74 -20.81
C ASP A 370 1.34 20.94 -19.89
N MET A 371 2.26 20.79 -18.95
CA MET A 371 2.67 21.80 -17.97
C MET A 371 4.04 22.41 -18.27
N THR A 372 4.64 22.14 -19.44
CA THR A 372 6.01 22.56 -19.80
C THR A 372 6.25 24.06 -19.61
N HIS A 373 5.28 24.88 -19.96
CA HIS A 373 5.37 26.34 -19.88
C HIS A 373 4.37 26.96 -18.90
N ALA A 374 3.70 26.13 -18.10
CA ALA A 374 2.77 26.57 -17.08
C ALA A 374 3.52 27.03 -15.81
N GLN A 375 2.81 27.74 -14.94
CA GLN A 375 3.29 28.03 -13.60
C GLN A 375 3.40 26.71 -12.80
N GLU A 376 4.28 26.68 -11.81
CA GLU A 376 4.39 25.52 -10.91
C GLU A 376 3.05 25.27 -10.19
N ALA A 377 2.57 24.05 -10.32
CA ALA A 377 1.40 23.57 -9.58
C ALA A 377 1.78 23.11 -8.17
N GLU A 378 0.80 23.01 -7.29
CA GLU A 378 0.99 22.36 -6.00
C GLU A 378 1.45 20.92 -6.20
N ASP A 379 2.46 20.51 -5.40
CA ASP A 379 2.99 19.14 -5.42
C ASP A 379 2.08 18.23 -4.60
N GLU A 380 0.99 17.80 -5.23
CA GLU A 380 -0.01 16.91 -4.64
C GLU A 380 -0.22 15.63 -5.46
N GLU A 381 -0.67 14.58 -4.81
CA GLU A 381 -1.07 13.34 -5.44
C GLU A 381 -2.55 13.36 -5.82
N LEU A 382 -2.87 13.48 -7.11
CA LEU A 382 -4.21 13.18 -7.59
C LEU A 382 -4.37 11.67 -7.78
N PHE A 383 -5.13 11.01 -6.89
CA PHE A 383 -5.32 9.55 -6.89
C PHE A 383 -6.40 9.13 -7.88
N ALA A 384 -6.15 9.34 -9.18
CA ALA A 384 -7.08 9.16 -10.29
C ALA A 384 -6.33 9.04 -11.63
N PRO A 385 -6.98 8.66 -12.76
CA PRO A 385 -6.33 8.46 -14.04
C PRO A 385 -6.07 9.80 -14.76
N PHE A 386 -5.06 10.52 -14.28
CA PHE A 386 -4.67 11.81 -14.85
C PHE A 386 -3.15 11.99 -14.75
N ALA A 387 -2.52 12.50 -15.81
CA ALA A 387 -1.09 12.72 -15.86
C ALA A 387 -0.72 14.12 -16.34
N GLN A 388 0.32 14.70 -15.75
CA GLN A 388 0.97 15.92 -16.19
C GLN A 388 2.15 15.58 -17.09
N VAL A 389 2.36 16.31 -18.17
CA VAL A 389 3.44 16.15 -19.12
C VAL A 389 4.40 17.32 -19.00
N PHE A 390 5.69 17.04 -19.01
CA PHE A 390 6.77 18.02 -18.99
C PHE A 390 7.76 17.71 -20.11
N ARG A 391 8.02 18.70 -20.96
CA ARG A 391 8.99 18.58 -22.05
C ARG A 391 10.30 19.25 -21.64
N VAL A 392 11.41 18.58 -21.88
CA VAL A 392 12.75 19.05 -21.49
C VAL A 392 13.74 18.86 -22.63
N LYS A 393 14.87 19.57 -22.57
CA LYS A 393 15.85 19.57 -23.67
C LYS A 393 16.96 18.54 -23.47
N THR A 394 17.31 18.23 -22.23
CA THR A 394 18.40 17.29 -21.90
C THR A 394 17.97 16.26 -20.88
N PHE A 395 18.69 15.15 -20.81
CA PHE A 395 18.40 14.09 -19.84
C PHE A 395 18.65 14.55 -18.40
N GLU A 396 19.64 15.44 -18.18
CA GLU A 396 19.91 16.04 -16.88
C GLU A 396 18.70 16.86 -16.40
N GLN A 397 18.06 17.63 -17.31
CA GLN A 397 16.82 18.34 -16.99
C GLN A 397 15.67 17.37 -16.70
N ALA A 398 15.63 16.20 -17.34
CA ALA A 398 14.65 15.18 -17.03
C ALA A 398 14.83 14.63 -15.60
N ILE A 399 16.06 14.35 -15.18
CA ILE A 399 16.38 13.94 -13.81
C ILE A 399 16.02 15.04 -12.80
N GLU A 400 16.41 16.29 -13.10
CA GLU A 400 16.08 17.44 -12.25
C GLU A 400 14.56 17.58 -12.08
N ARG A 401 13.81 17.53 -13.19
CA ARG A 401 12.33 17.60 -13.17
C ARG A 401 11.72 16.40 -12.45
N ALA A 402 12.28 15.20 -12.59
CA ALA A 402 11.83 14.00 -11.88
C ALA A 402 11.95 14.17 -10.36
N ASN A 403 13.05 14.77 -9.90
CA ASN A 403 13.30 14.99 -8.48
C ASN A 403 12.57 16.21 -7.88
N ALA A 404 11.96 17.07 -8.73
CA ALA A 404 11.23 18.26 -8.29
C ALA A 404 9.87 17.88 -7.65
N THR A 405 9.92 17.18 -6.54
CA THR A 405 8.76 16.76 -5.72
C THR A 405 9.19 16.48 -4.28
N ARG A 406 8.27 16.70 -3.35
CA ARG A 406 8.46 16.33 -1.93
C ARG A 406 8.33 14.83 -1.68
N PHE A 407 7.74 14.09 -2.63
CA PHE A 407 7.57 12.64 -2.58
C PHE A 407 8.82 11.91 -3.08
N GLY A 408 8.81 10.58 -3.00
CA GLY A 408 9.92 9.75 -3.47
C GLY A 408 9.59 8.26 -3.48
N LEU A 409 8.33 7.88 -3.76
CA LEU A 409 7.94 6.47 -3.71
C LEU A 409 8.48 5.69 -4.92
N SER A 410 8.08 6.08 -6.13
CA SER A 410 8.41 5.35 -7.36
C SER A 410 8.89 6.32 -8.44
N SER A 411 9.73 5.80 -9.33
CA SER A 411 10.21 6.47 -10.54
C SER A 411 10.47 5.43 -11.63
N GLY A 412 10.57 5.86 -12.89
CA GLY A 412 10.92 4.97 -13.97
C GLY A 412 11.64 5.68 -15.10
N LEU A 413 12.43 4.89 -15.84
CA LEU A 413 13.05 5.28 -17.11
C LEU A 413 12.61 4.30 -18.20
N VAL A 414 12.13 4.81 -19.31
CA VAL A 414 11.93 4.08 -20.57
C VAL A 414 12.98 4.56 -21.55
N SER A 415 13.98 3.73 -21.84
CA SER A 415 15.11 4.03 -22.71
C SER A 415 15.88 2.76 -23.04
N ASP A 416 16.46 2.66 -24.22
CA ASP A 416 17.34 1.54 -24.60
C ASP A 416 18.81 1.80 -24.26
N ASP A 417 19.14 3.00 -23.73
CA ASP A 417 20.50 3.39 -23.37
C ASP A 417 20.85 3.01 -21.91
N ALA A 418 21.73 2.03 -21.75
CA ALA A 418 22.21 1.58 -20.45
C ALA A 418 23.00 2.64 -19.68
N ALA A 419 23.68 3.58 -20.36
CA ALA A 419 24.40 4.66 -19.67
C ALA A 419 23.42 5.66 -19.04
N LEU A 420 22.28 5.93 -19.70
CA LEU A 420 21.20 6.75 -19.11
C LEU A 420 20.54 6.02 -17.92
N TRP A 421 20.44 4.68 -17.99
CA TRP A 421 19.96 3.91 -16.85
C TRP A 421 20.91 4.01 -15.64
N GLU A 422 22.22 3.91 -15.85
CA GLU A 422 23.19 4.10 -14.76
C GLU A 422 23.06 5.51 -14.15
N GLN A 423 22.92 6.55 -14.98
CA GLN A 423 22.68 7.90 -14.50
C GLN A 423 21.39 8.01 -13.71
N ALA A 424 20.30 7.39 -14.20
CA ALA A 424 19.00 7.40 -13.54
C ALA A 424 19.06 6.74 -12.16
N THR A 425 19.70 5.58 -12.04
CA THR A 425 19.82 4.86 -10.76
C THR A 425 20.63 5.63 -9.71
N LEU A 426 21.61 6.41 -10.12
CA LEU A 426 22.44 7.22 -9.21
C LEU A 426 21.75 8.53 -8.79
N ASN A 427 20.89 9.09 -9.64
CA ASN A 427 20.42 10.46 -9.47
C ASN A 427 18.92 10.57 -9.17
N LEU A 428 18.09 9.58 -9.45
CA LEU A 428 16.67 9.60 -9.11
C LEU A 428 16.45 9.36 -7.62
N ARG A 429 15.67 10.23 -6.99
CA ARG A 429 15.33 10.18 -5.57
C ARG A 429 14.00 9.45 -5.35
N ALA A 430 14.03 8.13 -5.48
CA ALA A 430 12.86 7.28 -5.24
C ALA A 430 13.28 5.95 -4.59
N GLY A 431 12.35 5.34 -3.85
CA GLY A 431 12.57 4.02 -3.24
C GLY A 431 12.40 2.86 -4.23
N LEU A 432 11.61 3.07 -5.30
CA LEU A 432 11.47 2.14 -6.42
C LEU A 432 11.91 2.84 -7.69
N ILE A 433 12.83 2.23 -8.44
CA ILE A 433 13.29 2.75 -9.73
C ILE A 433 13.21 1.62 -10.74
N ASN A 434 12.39 1.79 -11.79
CA ASN A 434 12.14 0.75 -12.78
C ASN A 434 12.73 1.15 -14.15
N TRP A 435 13.37 0.20 -14.84
CA TRP A 435 13.88 0.38 -16.19
C TRP A 435 13.06 -0.46 -17.17
N ASN A 436 12.50 0.19 -18.19
CA ASN A 436 11.65 -0.43 -19.21
C ASN A 436 10.53 -1.31 -18.62
N ARG A 437 10.03 -0.89 -17.45
CA ARG A 437 8.92 -1.50 -16.72
C ARG A 437 8.00 -0.40 -16.20
N PRO A 438 6.70 -0.67 -16.01
CA PRO A 438 5.81 0.31 -15.42
C PRO A 438 6.28 0.74 -14.01
N THR A 439 6.07 2.00 -13.66
CA THR A 439 6.33 2.49 -12.28
C THR A 439 5.52 1.73 -11.24
N THR A 440 4.39 1.15 -11.64
CA THR A 440 3.50 0.30 -10.83
C THR A 440 3.99 -1.14 -10.66
N GLY A 441 5.12 -1.50 -11.28
CA GLY A 441 5.75 -2.82 -11.18
C GLY A 441 6.53 -2.97 -9.88
N ALA A 442 5.85 -3.30 -8.78
CA ALA A 442 6.45 -3.58 -7.48
C ALA A 442 6.49 -5.08 -7.17
N SER A 443 7.46 -5.50 -6.37
CA SER A 443 7.60 -6.88 -5.91
C SER A 443 7.56 -6.95 -4.39
N SER A 444 6.71 -7.82 -3.83
CA SER A 444 6.69 -8.07 -2.39
C SER A 444 7.96 -8.75 -1.86
N ALA A 445 8.83 -9.25 -2.75
CA ALA A 445 10.14 -9.82 -2.41
C ALA A 445 11.28 -8.78 -2.38
N LEU A 446 10.94 -7.50 -2.56
CA LEU A 446 11.85 -6.34 -2.46
C LEU A 446 11.28 -5.34 -1.45
N PRO A 447 12.08 -4.37 -0.95
CA PRO A 447 11.55 -3.29 -0.14
C PRO A 447 10.54 -2.45 -0.94
N PHE A 448 9.50 -1.97 -0.27
CA PHE A 448 8.52 -1.04 -0.82
C PHE A 448 8.41 0.16 0.11
N GLY A 449 8.60 1.36 -0.41
CA GLY A 449 8.59 2.62 0.34
C GLY A 449 9.51 3.62 -0.33
N GLY A 450 9.56 4.85 0.20
CA GLY A 450 10.41 5.87 -0.38
C GLY A 450 10.70 7.03 0.57
N PRO A 451 11.67 7.88 0.23
CA PRO A 451 11.99 9.07 1.02
C PRO A 451 10.92 10.18 0.84
N GLY A 452 11.09 11.26 1.60
CA GLY A 452 10.22 12.44 1.57
C GLY A 452 8.84 12.14 2.14
N LEU A 453 7.79 12.70 1.52
CA LEU A 453 6.40 12.51 1.95
C LEU A 453 5.82 11.13 1.59
N SER A 454 6.63 10.22 1.04
CA SER A 454 6.18 8.87 0.68
C SER A 454 6.33 7.86 1.82
N GLY A 455 7.04 8.19 2.90
CA GLY A 455 7.19 7.30 4.05
C GLY A 455 7.98 7.92 5.18
N ASP A 456 8.13 7.18 6.28
CA ASP A 456 8.91 7.57 7.48
C ASP A 456 10.29 6.90 7.55
N GLY A 457 10.77 6.36 6.42
CA GLY A 457 12.06 5.68 6.32
C GLY A 457 12.04 4.21 6.72
N ARG A 458 10.87 3.61 6.90
CA ARG A 458 10.68 2.17 7.16
C ARG A 458 9.92 1.51 6.01
N PRO A 459 10.62 1.06 4.95
CA PRO A 459 9.97 0.42 3.83
C PRO A 459 9.24 -0.86 4.24
N SER A 460 8.12 -1.11 3.62
CA SER A 460 7.28 -2.29 3.81
C SER A 460 7.70 -3.47 2.90
N ALA A 461 6.79 -4.36 2.60
CA ALA A 461 6.95 -5.56 1.79
C ALA A 461 8.00 -6.52 2.38
N TYR A 462 9.17 -6.73 1.76
CA TYR A 462 10.20 -7.61 2.28
C TYR A 462 10.81 -7.09 3.59
N TYR A 463 10.89 -5.76 3.73
CA TYR A 463 11.44 -5.10 4.91
C TYR A 463 10.45 -4.95 6.07
N ALA A 464 9.20 -5.41 5.90
CA ALA A 464 8.24 -5.44 7.01
C ALA A 464 8.72 -6.28 8.20
N ALA A 465 9.60 -7.24 8.00
CA ALA A 465 10.24 -8.00 9.08
C ALA A 465 10.97 -7.09 10.08
N ASP A 466 11.63 -6.02 9.60
CA ASP A 466 12.47 -5.14 10.41
C ASP A 466 11.67 -4.31 11.41
N TYR A 467 10.51 -3.79 11.01
CA TYR A 467 9.69 -2.99 11.92
C TYR A 467 8.69 -3.82 12.74
N CYS A 468 8.52 -5.10 12.41
CA CYS A 468 7.67 -6.01 13.20
C CYS A 468 8.37 -6.63 14.41
N ALA A 469 9.69 -6.48 14.54
CA ALA A 469 10.45 -7.01 15.66
C ALA A 469 11.62 -6.09 16.03
N PHE A 470 12.01 -6.07 17.30
CA PHE A 470 13.19 -5.33 17.74
C PHE A 470 14.35 -6.27 18.04
N PRO A 471 15.61 -5.86 17.73
CA PRO A 471 16.80 -6.66 17.96
C PRO A 471 17.16 -6.72 19.45
N VAL A 472 17.61 -7.88 19.90
CA VAL A 472 18.12 -8.12 21.27
C VAL A 472 19.51 -8.69 21.17
N ALA A 473 20.51 -7.90 21.58
CA ALA A 473 21.89 -8.33 21.71
C ALA A 473 22.06 -9.09 23.03
N LYS A 474 22.70 -10.27 22.95
CA LYS A 474 22.98 -11.13 24.11
C LYS A 474 24.48 -11.42 24.18
N GLN A 475 25.02 -11.42 25.41
CA GLN A 475 26.33 -11.93 25.74
C GLN A 475 26.12 -12.98 26.81
N GLU A 476 26.55 -14.21 26.55
CA GLU A 476 26.23 -15.36 27.38
C GLU A 476 27.51 -16.12 27.76
N ALA A 477 27.71 -16.33 29.06
CA ALA A 477 28.71 -17.19 29.62
C ALA A 477 28.01 -18.26 30.48
N ASP A 478 28.48 -19.51 30.45
CA ASP A 478 27.84 -20.63 31.19
C ASP A 478 27.92 -20.43 32.70
N ARG A 479 28.88 -19.66 33.18
CA ARG A 479 29.06 -19.34 34.60
C ARG A 479 29.63 -17.94 34.79
N ALA A 480 29.36 -17.35 35.93
CA ALA A 480 29.97 -16.10 36.33
C ALA A 480 31.46 -16.32 36.63
N GLU A 481 32.33 -15.46 36.07
CA GLU A 481 33.77 -15.47 36.33
C GLU A 481 34.16 -14.21 37.08
N ARG A 482 35.27 -14.33 37.84
CA ARG A 482 35.86 -13.14 38.51
C ARG A 482 36.46 -12.18 37.46
N LEU A 483 36.01 -10.97 37.51
CA LEU A 483 36.60 -9.89 36.69
C LEU A 483 37.73 -9.22 37.50
N SER A 484 38.86 -9.04 36.85
CA SER A 484 39.96 -8.22 37.40
C SER A 484 40.00 -6.90 36.64
N ALA A 485 40.10 -5.82 37.39
CA ALA A 485 40.33 -4.50 36.84
C ALA A 485 41.37 -3.74 37.70
N PRO A 486 42.12 -2.80 37.12
CA PRO A 486 43.00 -1.95 37.89
C PRO A 486 42.24 -1.26 39.03
N GLY A 487 42.65 -1.51 40.29
CA GLY A 487 42.00 -0.93 41.45
C GLY A 487 40.86 -1.76 42.09
N LEU A 488 40.59 -2.97 41.58
CA LEU A 488 39.68 -3.96 42.22
C LEU A 488 40.44 -5.02 42.93
#